data_789013dd83d62c42882623d2758b47e1
#
_entry.id   789013dd83d62c42882623d2758b47e1
#
_cell.length_a   1.000
_cell.length_b   1.000
_cell.length_c   1.000
_cell.angle_alpha   90.00
_cell.angle_beta   90.00
_cell.angle_gamma   90.00
#
_symmetry.space_group_name_H-M   'P 1'
#
loop_
_entity.id
_entity.type
_entity.pdbx_description
1 polymer ?
#
loop_
_entity_poly.entity_id
_entity_poly.type
_entity_poly.pdbx_seq_one_letter_code
_entity_poly.pdbx_strand_id
1 'polypeptide(L)'
;MRTLGRALLVALPWVLRRPLLIWLYGYSLHRACRIDRAWVFPKTLTMKAGARIGAFTVVKGLNRLELGEHARIGRLNWISAYPSDTPPHFMHLPERRPELVLGDHAAITNRHIVDCTEHVRIGRFSTVAGFRSQILTHSIDLRASRQDARAITIGDYCFVGTASTLLGGSALPDFSVLAAHSLLNDAYSEPRKLYAGVPAKPIGAVASDWKYFTRSRGFVT
;
A
#
# COMPACT_ATOMS: atom_id res chain seq x y z
N MET A 1 -1.41 -28.51 4.01
CA MET A 1 -2.81 -28.40 3.55
C MET A 1 -3.25 -26.95 3.23
N ARG A 2 -3.05 -25.95 4.08
CA ARG A 2 -3.51 -24.56 3.81
C ARG A 2 -2.94 -23.94 2.53
N THR A 3 -1.67 -24.17 2.19
CA THR A 3 -1.01 -23.57 1.01
C THR A 3 -1.53 -24.14 -0.31
N LEU A 4 -1.73 -25.46 -0.39
CA LEU A 4 -2.26 -26.12 -1.59
C LEU A 4 -3.70 -25.66 -1.89
N GLY A 5 -4.57 -25.58 -0.87
CA GLY A 5 -5.93 -25.05 -1.03
C GLY A 5 -5.97 -23.61 -1.53
N ARG A 6 -5.05 -22.75 -1.04
CA ARG A 6 -4.90 -21.36 -1.53
C ARG A 6 -4.45 -21.30 -2.98
N ALA A 7 -3.51 -22.16 -3.38
CA ALA A 7 -3.05 -22.24 -4.77
C ALA A 7 -4.18 -22.65 -5.73
N LEU A 8 -4.99 -23.63 -5.35
CA LEU A 8 -6.18 -24.02 -6.10
C LEU A 8 -7.18 -22.87 -6.23
N LEU A 9 -7.45 -22.13 -5.14
CA LEU A 9 -8.31 -20.94 -5.19
C LEU A 9 -7.80 -19.87 -6.16
N VAL A 10 -6.48 -19.62 -6.19
CA VAL A 10 -5.87 -18.64 -7.10
C VAL A 10 -6.05 -19.05 -8.57
N ALA A 11 -6.04 -20.36 -8.87
CA ALA A 11 -6.23 -20.87 -10.22
C ALA A 11 -7.67 -20.73 -10.73
N LEU A 12 -8.66 -20.66 -9.84
CA LEU A 12 -10.06 -20.56 -10.21
C LEU A 12 -10.41 -19.25 -10.95
N PRO A 13 -11.36 -19.27 -11.91
CA PRO A 13 -11.97 -18.07 -12.45
C PRO A 13 -12.59 -17.19 -11.35
N TRP A 14 -12.53 -15.87 -11.54
CA TRP A 14 -12.99 -14.91 -10.50
C TRP A 14 -14.45 -15.14 -10.07
N VAL A 15 -15.32 -15.53 -10.97
CA VAL A 15 -16.74 -15.79 -10.70
C VAL A 15 -16.92 -16.88 -9.63
N LEU A 16 -16.11 -17.93 -9.67
CA LEU A 16 -16.11 -19.00 -8.67
C LEU A 16 -15.29 -18.66 -7.43
N ARG A 17 -14.16 -18.01 -7.63
CA ARG A 17 -13.23 -17.68 -6.54
C ARG A 17 -13.80 -16.65 -5.57
N ARG A 18 -14.50 -15.62 -6.06
CA ARG A 18 -15.05 -14.55 -5.21
C ARG A 18 -15.98 -15.09 -4.10
N PRO A 19 -17.05 -15.87 -4.38
CA PRO A 19 -17.91 -16.42 -3.34
C PRO A 19 -17.17 -17.34 -2.38
N LEU A 20 -16.20 -18.12 -2.85
CA LEU A 20 -15.38 -18.97 -2.00
C LEU A 20 -14.50 -18.16 -1.04
N LEU A 21 -13.91 -17.05 -1.48
CA LEU A 21 -13.14 -16.16 -0.62
C LEU A 21 -14.02 -15.52 0.46
N ILE A 22 -15.26 -15.13 0.13
CA ILE A 22 -16.22 -14.59 1.11
C ILE A 22 -16.59 -15.67 2.12
N TRP A 23 -16.92 -16.87 1.66
CA TRP A 23 -17.39 -17.95 2.53
C TRP A 23 -16.27 -18.52 3.43
N LEU A 24 -15.07 -18.77 2.87
CA LEU A 24 -13.96 -19.41 3.60
C LEU A 24 -13.18 -18.45 4.51
N TYR A 25 -13.10 -17.17 4.14
CA TYR A 25 -12.24 -16.19 4.83
C TYR A 25 -13.01 -15.01 5.42
N GLY A 26 -14.33 -14.91 5.19
CA GLY A 26 -15.13 -13.77 5.66
C GLY A 26 -14.79 -12.43 5.01
N TYR A 27 -14.21 -12.44 3.80
CA TYR A 27 -13.79 -11.23 3.12
C TYR A 27 -15.00 -10.40 2.64
N SER A 28 -14.90 -9.07 2.77
CA SER A 28 -15.89 -8.11 2.27
C SER A 28 -15.53 -7.67 0.85
N LEU A 29 -16.13 -8.33 -0.14
CA LEU A 29 -15.81 -8.13 -1.56
C LEU A 29 -17.03 -7.61 -2.30
N HIS A 30 -17.03 -6.33 -2.69
CA HIS A 30 -18.11 -5.76 -3.52
C HIS A 30 -18.22 -6.51 -4.87
N ARG A 31 -19.45 -6.62 -5.40
CA ARG A 31 -19.71 -7.38 -6.64
C ARG A 31 -18.90 -6.88 -7.86
N ALA A 32 -18.59 -5.59 -7.92
CA ALA A 32 -17.82 -4.96 -8.99
C ALA A 32 -16.31 -4.91 -8.73
N CYS A 33 -15.79 -5.47 -7.61
CA CYS A 33 -14.35 -5.58 -7.39
C CYS A 33 -13.76 -6.78 -8.14
N ARG A 34 -12.44 -6.80 -8.29
CA ARG A 34 -11.77 -7.92 -8.96
C ARG A 34 -10.36 -8.14 -8.40
N ILE A 35 -10.03 -9.41 -8.16
CA ILE A 35 -8.67 -9.88 -7.95
C ILE A 35 -8.31 -10.78 -9.13
N ASP A 36 -7.29 -10.42 -9.89
CA ASP A 36 -6.77 -11.27 -10.97
C ASP A 36 -6.02 -12.47 -10.36
N ARG A 37 -5.27 -13.27 -11.14
CA ARG A 37 -4.48 -14.39 -10.63
C ARG A 37 -3.36 -13.88 -9.71
N ALA A 38 -3.70 -13.57 -8.45
CA ALA A 38 -2.84 -13.02 -7.42
C ALA A 38 -2.99 -13.79 -6.12
N TRP A 39 -1.91 -13.84 -5.32
CA TRP A 39 -1.89 -14.47 -4.00
C TRP A 39 -2.26 -13.44 -2.94
N VAL A 40 -3.54 -13.36 -2.56
CA VAL A 40 -4.05 -12.32 -1.67
C VAL A 40 -4.76 -12.97 -0.48
N PHE A 41 -4.03 -13.10 0.64
CA PHE A 41 -4.52 -13.77 1.84
C PHE A 41 -4.12 -13.02 3.13
N PRO A 42 -4.59 -11.76 3.33
CA PRO A 42 -4.53 -11.09 4.63
C PRO A 42 -5.50 -11.74 5.62
N LYS A 43 -5.48 -11.37 6.90
CA LYS A 43 -6.51 -11.83 7.86
C LYS A 43 -7.88 -11.28 7.51
N THR A 44 -7.96 -9.98 7.22
CA THR A 44 -9.20 -9.31 6.76
C THR A 44 -8.96 -8.60 5.45
N LEU A 45 -9.93 -8.65 4.56
CA LEU A 45 -9.90 -7.99 3.26
C LEU A 45 -11.23 -7.29 2.99
N THR A 46 -11.15 -5.99 2.72
CA THR A 46 -12.28 -5.20 2.24
C THR A 46 -11.95 -4.59 0.89
N MET A 47 -12.78 -4.82 -0.11
CA MET A 47 -12.66 -4.21 -1.43
C MET A 47 -13.97 -3.57 -1.85
N LYS A 48 -13.98 -2.24 -2.01
CA LYS A 48 -15.16 -1.47 -2.43
C LYS A 48 -15.41 -1.58 -3.94
N ALA A 49 -16.41 -0.86 -4.43
CA ALA A 49 -16.82 -0.89 -5.83
C ALA A 49 -15.66 -0.51 -6.78
N GLY A 50 -15.47 -1.28 -7.84
CA GLY A 50 -14.43 -1.03 -8.84
C GLY A 50 -12.99 -1.25 -8.39
N ALA A 51 -12.75 -1.63 -7.12
CA ALA A 51 -11.42 -1.93 -6.61
C ALA A 51 -10.79 -3.13 -7.32
N ARG A 52 -9.47 -3.07 -7.61
CA ARG A 52 -8.79 -4.15 -8.35
C ARG A 52 -7.41 -4.48 -7.79
N ILE A 53 -7.06 -5.78 -7.84
CA ILE A 53 -5.70 -6.28 -7.58
C ILE A 53 -5.24 -7.07 -8.80
N GLY A 54 -4.11 -6.65 -9.39
CA GLY A 54 -3.54 -7.21 -10.61
C GLY A 54 -2.82 -8.54 -10.40
N ALA A 55 -2.64 -9.27 -11.51
CA ALA A 55 -2.05 -10.60 -11.53
C ALA A 55 -0.63 -10.64 -10.96
N PHE A 56 -0.27 -11.79 -10.37
CA PHE A 56 1.05 -12.10 -9.80
C PHE A 56 1.45 -11.19 -8.63
N THR A 57 0.53 -10.38 -8.11
CA THR A 57 0.71 -9.66 -6.85
C THR A 57 0.57 -10.65 -5.68
N VAL A 58 1.49 -10.52 -4.72
CA VAL A 58 1.50 -11.30 -3.48
C VAL A 58 1.15 -10.40 -2.31
N VAL A 59 0.15 -10.78 -1.52
CA VAL A 59 -0.21 -10.13 -0.25
C VAL A 59 -0.24 -11.19 0.83
N LYS A 60 0.62 -11.05 1.85
CA LYS A 60 0.74 -12.01 2.94
C LYS A 60 1.13 -11.37 4.27
N GLY A 61 0.67 -11.95 5.37
CA GLY A 61 1.05 -11.54 6.72
C GLY A 61 0.33 -10.29 7.26
N LEU A 62 -0.46 -9.58 6.46
CA LEU A 62 -1.22 -8.42 6.88
C LEU A 62 -2.42 -8.85 7.75
N ASN A 63 -2.69 -8.07 8.79
CA ASN A 63 -3.93 -8.19 9.55
C ASN A 63 -5.12 -7.62 8.75
N ARG A 64 -4.89 -6.51 8.03
CA ARG A 64 -5.94 -5.85 7.25
C ARG A 64 -5.41 -5.35 5.91
N LEU A 65 -6.19 -5.59 4.86
CA LEU A 65 -6.05 -4.92 3.56
C LEU A 65 -7.39 -4.28 3.22
N GLU A 66 -7.38 -2.96 2.96
CA GLU A 66 -8.56 -2.24 2.53
C GLU A 66 -8.29 -1.47 1.25
N LEU A 67 -9.18 -1.62 0.26
CA LEU A 67 -9.19 -0.87 -0.98
C LEU A 67 -10.50 -0.09 -1.08
N GLY A 68 -10.40 1.23 -1.16
CA GLY A 68 -11.49 2.15 -1.44
C GLY A 68 -12.10 1.96 -2.82
N GLU A 69 -13.08 2.79 -3.16
CA GLU A 69 -13.75 2.75 -4.46
C GLU A 69 -12.74 3.02 -5.60
N HIS A 70 -12.77 2.17 -6.63
CA HIS A 70 -11.86 2.26 -7.77
C HIS A 70 -10.36 2.25 -7.43
N ALA A 71 -9.99 1.95 -6.18
CA ALA A 71 -8.58 1.80 -5.80
C ALA A 71 -7.92 0.61 -6.50
N ARG A 72 -6.63 0.72 -6.81
CA ARG A 72 -5.92 -0.31 -7.57
C ARG A 72 -4.57 -0.66 -6.99
N ILE A 73 -4.29 -1.95 -6.95
CA ILE A 73 -2.95 -2.51 -6.83
C ILE A 73 -2.67 -3.20 -8.16
N GLY A 74 -1.61 -2.81 -8.85
CA GLY A 74 -1.21 -3.34 -10.15
C GLY A 74 -0.65 -4.76 -10.06
N ARG A 75 0.23 -5.11 -11.01
CA ARG A 75 0.77 -6.46 -11.15
C ARG A 75 2.13 -6.61 -10.48
N LEU A 76 2.47 -7.86 -10.09
CA LEU A 76 3.80 -8.22 -9.63
C LEU A 76 4.28 -7.41 -8.40
N ASN A 77 3.36 -6.90 -7.58
CA ASN A 77 3.72 -6.26 -6.33
C ASN A 77 3.98 -7.31 -5.25
N TRP A 78 4.94 -7.03 -4.38
CA TRP A 78 5.20 -7.82 -3.19
C TRP A 78 4.81 -7.02 -1.96
N ILE A 79 3.73 -7.44 -1.32
CA ILE A 79 3.15 -6.76 -0.15
C ILE A 79 3.17 -7.76 1.00
N SER A 80 3.91 -7.45 2.04
CA SER A 80 4.08 -8.37 3.17
C SER A 80 4.14 -7.64 4.50
N ALA A 81 3.90 -8.38 5.58
CA ALA A 81 4.02 -7.89 6.94
C ALA A 81 4.42 -9.02 7.88
N TYR A 82 4.99 -8.65 9.04
CA TYR A 82 5.00 -9.52 10.21
C TYR A 82 3.64 -9.41 10.90
N PRO A 83 2.89 -10.52 11.04
CA PRO A 83 1.61 -10.51 11.75
C PRO A 83 1.77 -10.02 13.20
N SER A 84 0.70 -9.45 13.77
CA SER A 84 0.74 -8.92 15.14
C SER A 84 0.87 -10.02 16.21
N ASP A 85 0.49 -11.24 15.88
CA ASP A 85 0.49 -12.41 16.75
C ASP A 85 1.75 -13.29 16.61
N THR A 86 2.86 -12.73 16.13
CA THR A 86 4.12 -13.48 15.91
C THR A 86 5.18 -13.11 16.95
N PRO A 87 5.19 -13.71 18.16
CA PRO A 87 6.28 -13.55 19.11
C PRO A 87 7.57 -14.20 18.57
N PRO A 88 8.77 -13.76 19.04
CA PRO A 88 9.00 -12.73 20.08
C PRO A 88 9.17 -11.30 19.53
N HIS A 89 9.01 -11.11 18.22
CA HIS A 89 9.28 -9.81 17.59
C HIS A 89 8.20 -8.78 17.93
N PHE A 90 8.60 -7.51 18.06
CA PHE A 90 7.71 -6.35 18.27
C PHE A 90 6.89 -6.35 19.57
N MET A 91 7.30 -7.10 20.62
CA MET A 91 6.60 -7.12 21.91
C MET A 91 6.50 -5.74 22.58
N HIS A 92 7.42 -4.82 22.27
CA HIS A 92 7.42 -3.44 22.76
C HIS A 92 6.49 -2.50 21.96
N LEU A 93 5.85 -3.01 20.90
CA LEU A 93 4.90 -2.29 20.08
C LEU A 93 3.54 -3.02 20.08
N PRO A 94 2.84 -3.08 21.21
CA PRO A 94 1.61 -3.87 21.35
C PRO A 94 0.49 -3.35 20.44
N GLU A 95 0.46 -2.03 20.16
CA GLU A 95 -0.54 -1.37 19.32
C GLU A 95 -0.22 -1.42 17.82
N ARG A 96 0.81 -2.17 17.42
CA ARG A 96 1.24 -2.29 16.03
C ARG A 96 0.12 -2.84 15.14
N ARG A 97 -0.09 -2.18 14.02
CA ARG A 97 -1.14 -2.53 13.06
C ARG A 97 -0.57 -2.90 11.70
N PRO A 98 -0.33 -4.19 11.42
CA PRO A 98 0.10 -4.66 10.11
C PRO A 98 -1.01 -4.50 9.06
N GLU A 99 -1.14 -3.31 8.50
CA GLU A 99 -2.26 -2.92 7.64
C GLU A 99 -1.82 -2.14 6.41
N LEU A 100 -2.55 -2.33 5.31
CA LEU A 100 -2.47 -1.47 4.12
C LEU A 100 -3.86 -0.95 3.79
N VAL A 101 -3.99 0.37 3.76
CA VAL A 101 -5.24 1.06 3.43
C VAL A 101 -5.02 1.98 2.24
N LEU A 102 -5.75 1.71 1.15
CA LEU A 102 -5.82 2.56 -0.02
C LEU A 102 -7.16 3.30 -0.03
N GLY A 103 -7.11 4.63 -0.07
CA GLY A 103 -8.29 5.49 -0.25
C GLY A 103 -8.94 5.33 -1.63
N ASP A 104 -10.10 5.95 -1.83
CA ASP A 104 -10.80 5.89 -3.10
C ASP A 104 -9.92 6.43 -4.23
N HIS A 105 -9.93 5.74 -5.38
CA HIS A 105 -9.13 6.08 -6.54
C HIS A 105 -7.60 6.08 -6.34
N ALA A 106 -7.11 5.59 -5.20
CA ALA A 106 -5.68 5.44 -4.98
C ALA A 106 -5.08 4.29 -5.80
N ALA A 107 -3.81 4.41 -6.17
CA ALA A 107 -3.16 3.39 -6.98
C ALA A 107 -1.72 3.09 -6.52
N ILE A 108 -1.40 1.82 -6.43
CA ILE A 108 -0.03 1.29 -6.47
C ILE A 108 0.12 0.64 -7.85
N THR A 109 1.07 1.09 -8.67
CA THR A 109 1.25 0.55 -10.01
C THR A 109 1.91 -0.84 -9.98
N ASN A 110 3.01 -1.09 -10.66
CA ASN A 110 3.50 -2.46 -10.82
C ASN A 110 4.90 -2.64 -10.22
N ARG A 111 5.21 -3.86 -9.75
CA ARG A 111 6.56 -4.27 -9.32
C ARG A 111 7.13 -3.41 -8.18
N HIS A 112 6.30 -3.05 -7.21
CA HIS A 112 6.71 -2.40 -5.97
C HIS A 112 6.86 -3.40 -4.84
N ILE A 113 7.65 -3.03 -3.83
CA ILE A 113 7.77 -3.75 -2.56
C ILE A 113 7.13 -2.90 -1.48
N VAL A 114 6.18 -3.47 -0.74
CA VAL A 114 5.49 -2.78 0.35
C VAL A 114 5.55 -3.67 1.59
N ASP A 115 6.34 -3.25 2.56
CA ASP A 115 6.31 -3.82 3.89
C ASP A 115 5.29 -3.07 4.75
N CYS A 116 4.30 -3.79 5.22
CA CYS A 116 3.22 -3.30 6.05
C CYS A 116 3.29 -3.88 7.47
N THR A 117 4.50 -4.06 8.00
CA THR A 117 4.70 -4.52 9.39
C THR A 117 4.12 -3.55 10.38
N GLU A 118 4.02 -2.26 10.04
CA GLU A 118 3.17 -1.26 10.66
C GLU A 118 2.24 -0.66 9.60
N HIS A 119 1.31 0.20 10.01
CA HIS A 119 0.28 0.78 9.17
C HIS A 119 0.84 1.58 7.99
N VAL A 120 0.40 1.25 6.79
CA VAL A 120 0.62 2.04 5.57
C VAL A 120 -0.71 2.59 5.08
N ARG A 121 -0.80 3.92 4.99
CA ARG A 121 -1.96 4.60 4.41
C ARG A 121 -1.57 5.33 3.13
N ILE A 122 -2.36 5.09 2.09
CA ILE A 122 -2.28 5.83 0.82
C ILE A 122 -3.62 6.53 0.61
N GLY A 123 -3.60 7.85 0.63
CA GLY A 123 -4.78 8.71 0.55
C GLY A 123 -5.50 8.63 -0.80
N ARG A 124 -6.68 9.24 -0.85
CA ARG A 124 -7.54 9.25 -2.05
C ARG A 124 -6.81 9.90 -3.23
N PHE A 125 -7.02 9.38 -4.44
CA PHE A 125 -6.43 9.88 -5.67
C PHE A 125 -4.89 9.90 -5.68
N SER A 126 -4.22 9.27 -4.72
CA SER A 126 -2.75 9.21 -4.68
C SER A 126 -2.22 8.04 -5.50
N THR A 127 -1.08 8.24 -6.13
CA THR A 127 -0.48 7.23 -7.01
C THR A 127 0.98 6.96 -6.64
N VAL A 128 1.29 5.71 -6.30
CA VAL A 128 2.66 5.20 -6.32
C VAL A 128 2.95 4.73 -7.74
N ALA A 129 3.67 5.56 -8.50
CA ALA A 129 3.80 5.45 -9.94
C ALA A 129 5.06 4.67 -10.37
N GLY A 130 5.03 4.21 -11.62
CA GLY A 130 6.15 3.51 -12.22
C GLY A 130 6.35 2.12 -11.63
N PHE A 131 7.57 1.84 -11.16
CA PHE A 131 7.96 0.53 -10.62
C PHE A 131 9.18 0.64 -9.70
N ARG A 132 9.45 -0.44 -8.92
CA ARG A 132 10.59 -0.59 -8.01
C ARG A 132 10.64 0.39 -6.84
N SER A 133 9.54 1.11 -6.52
CA SER A 133 9.49 1.84 -5.27
C SER A 133 9.38 0.88 -4.10
N GLN A 134 9.92 1.29 -2.96
CA GLN A 134 9.91 0.52 -1.72
C GLN A 134 9.24 1.35 -0.63
N ILE A 135 8.27 0.77 0.06
CA ILE A 135 7.61 1.34 1.24
C ILE A 135 7.93 0.39 2.38
N LEU A 136 8.74 0.82 3.34
CA LEU A 136 9.36 -0.05 4.34
C LEU A 136 9.05 0.47 5.74
N THR A 137 8.06 -0.12 6.40
CA THR A 137 7.61 0.32 7.73
C THR A 137 8.51 -0.17 8.85
N HIS A 138 9.17 -1.33 8.68
CA HIS A 138 10.02 -1.87 9.75
C HIS A 138 11.50 -1.76 9.46
N SER A 139 12.27 -1.76 10.55
CA SER A 139 13.71 -1.62 10.57
C SER A 139 14.28 -2.30 11.81
N ILE A 140 15.57 -2.17 12.04
CA ILE A 140 16.24 -2.58 13.28
C ILE A 140 16.65 -1.31 14.03
N ASP A 141 16.21 -1.21 15.30
CA ASP A 141 16.79 -0.27 16.26
C ASP A 141 18.17 -0.79 16.68
N LEU A 142 19.21 -0.23 16.08
CA LEU A 142 20.60 -0.66 16.36
C LEU A 142 21.04 -0.41 17.79
N ARG A 143 20.48 0.60 18.48
CA ARG A 143 20.84 0.91 19.86
C ARG A 143 20.27 -0.12 20.83
N ALA A 144 19.02 -0.50 20.61
CA ALA A 144 18.32 -1.47 21.45
C ALA A 144 18.49 -2.92 20.94
N SER A 145 19.16 -3.13 19.79
CA SER A 145 19.32 -4.45 19.11
C SER A 145 17.98 -5.20 19.00
N ARG A 146 16.94 -4.50 18.51
CA ARG A 146 15.60 -5.06 18.37
C ARG A 146 14.90 -4.58 17.09
N GLN A 147 13.91 -5.36 16.64
CA GLN A 147 13.04 -4.94 15.54
C GLN A 147 12.23 -3.70 15.94
N ASP A 148 12.08 -2.74 15.05
CA ASP A 148 11.23 -1.54 15.22
C ASP A 148 10.35 -1.37 13.99
N ALA A 149 9.20 -0.73 14.17
CA ALA A 149 8.29 -0.45 13.05
C ALA A 149 7.54 0.86 13.30
N ARG A 150 7.41 1.67 12.24
CA ARG A 150 6.69 2.95 12.28
C ARG A 150 5.80 3.10 11.07
N ALA A 151 4.63 3.70 11.27
CA ALA A 151 3.67 3.92 10.20
C ALA A 151 4.22 4.82 9.08
N ILE A 152 3.70 4.63 7.86
CA ILE A 152 3.97 5.49 6.70
C ILE A 152 2.64 6.02 6.18
N THR A 153 2.59 7.34 5.96
CA THR A 153 1.40 8.00 5.42
C THR A 153 1.72 8.74 4.13
N ILE A 154 0.96 8.44 3.09
CA ILE A 154 0.88 9.22 1.86
C ILE A 154 -0.50 9.87 1.86
N GLY A 155 -0.54 11.19 1.84
CA GLY A 155 -1.77 12.01 1.87
C GLY A 155 -2.65 11.82 0.64
N ASP A 156 -3.70 12.63 0.53
CA ASP A 156 -4.60 12.65 -0.62
C ASP A 156 -3.95 13.36 -1.82
N TYR A 157 -4.26 12.93 -3.03
CA TYR A 157 -3.76 13.52 -4.29
C TYR A 157 -2.24 13.57 -4.40
N CYS A 158 -1.50 12.68 -3.74
CA CYS A 158 -0.05 12.63 -3.84
C CYS A 158 0.42 11.84 -5.07
N PHE A 159 1.58 12.24 -5.60
CA PHE A 159 2.28 11.49 -6.63
C PHE A 159 3.65 11.05 -6.12
N VAL A 160 3.89 9.75 -6.09
CA VAL A 160 5.19 9.16 -5.76
C VAL A 160 5.84 8.64 -7.03
N GLY A 161 6.97 9.24 -7.39
CA GLY A 161 7.74 8.89 -8.57
C GLY A 161 8.37 7.49 -8.48
N THR A 162 8.77 6.97 -9.64
CA THR A 162 9.34 5.61 -9.77
C THR A 162 10.61 5.43 -8.93
N ALA A 163 10.86 4.22 -8.47
CA ALA A 163 12.06 3.80 -7.75
C ALA A 163 12.37 4.63 -6.48
N SER A 164 11.36 5.23 -5.87
CA SER A 164 11.50 5.96 -4.60
C SER A 164 11.43 5.00 -3.42
N THR A 165 12.09 5.38 -2.31
CA THR A 165 12.07 4.65 -1.05
C THR A 165 11.41 5.51 0.04
N LEU A 166 10.43 4.94 0.74
CA LEU A 166 9.77 5.56 1.89
C LEU A 166 10.07 4.70 3.12
N LEU A 167 10.63 5.30 4.17
CA LEU A 167 11.01 4.60 5.39
C LEU A 167 10.00 4.83 6.53
N GLY A 168 9.99 3.92 7.48
CA GLY A 168 9.11 3.96 8.64
C GLY A 168 9.15 5.30 9.40
N GLY A 169 7.98 5.85 9.69
CA GLY A 169 7.79 7.16 10.30
C GLY A 169 7.68 8.32 9.30
N SER A 170 7.82 8.07 8.00
CA SER A 170 7.72 9.14 7.00
C SER A 170 6.27 9.50 6.65
N ALA A 171 6.06 10.76 6.31
CA ALA A 171 4.78 11.26 5.82
C ALA A 171 4.97 12.19 4.61
N LEU A 172 4.20 11.92 3.54
CA LEU A 172 4.06 12.81 2.40
C LEU A 172 2.69 13.51 2.52
N PRO A 173 2.64 14.82 2.74
CA PRO A 173 1.39 15.55 2.96
C PRO A 173 0.55 15.67 1.69
N ASP A 174 -0.72 16.04 1.86
CA ASP A 174 -1.69 16.13 0.76
C ASP A 174 -1.20 16.98 -0.40
N PHE A 175 -1.61 16.63 -1.63
CA PHE A 175 -1.31 17.35 -2.86
C PHE A 175 0.19 17.52 -3.15
N SER A 176 1.02 16.62 -2.63
CA SER A 176 2.47 16.73 -2.76
C SER A 176 3.03 15.68 -3.72
N VAL A 177 4.23 15.96 -4.21
CA VAL A 177 4.96 15.11 -5.14
C VAL A 177 6.26 14.66 -4.48
N LEU A 178 6.52 13.37 -4.49
CA LEU A 178 7.86 12.81 -4.26
C LEU A 178 8.48 12.47 -5.61
N ALA A 179 9.57 13.13 -5.97
CA ALA A 179 10.26 12.90 -7.23
C ALA A 179 10.82 11.48 -7.32
N ALA A 180 10.99 10.98 -8.54
CA ALA A 180 11.61 9.67 -8.77
C ALA A 180 12.99 9.56 -8.10
N HIS A 181 13.37 8.33 -7.70
CA HIS A 181 14.64 8.03 -7.04
C HIS A 181 14.91 8.81 -5.74
N SER A 182 13.86 9.23 -5.04
CA SER A 182 13.98 9.96 -3.78
C SER A 182 13.85 9.03 -2.58
N LEU A 183 14.50 9.41 -1.48
CA LEU A 183 14.39 8.75 -0.17
C LEU A 183 13.60 9.63 0.80
N LEU A 184 12.35 9.27 1.08
CA LEU A 184 11.53 9.92 2.10
C LEU A 184 11.75 9.22 3.44
N ASN A 185 12.39 9.91 4.39
CA ASN A 185 12.69 9.39 5.73
C ASN A 185 12.23 10.33 6.85
N ASP A 186 11.43 11.33 6.52
CA ASP A 186 10.95 12.35 7.44
C ASP A 186 9.43 12.54 7.32
N ALA A 187 8.79 12.98 8.39
CA ALA A 187 7.37 13.29 8.41
C ALA A 187 7.16 14.77 8.07
N TYR A 188 6.84 15.03 6.82
CA TYR A 188 6.48 16.38 6.37
C TYR A 188 5.00 16.67 6.63
N SER A 189 4.68 17.94 6.93
CA SER A 189 3.31 18.40 7.20
C SER A 189 2.84 19.46 6.22
N GLU A 190 3.74 20.14 5.49
CA GLU A 190 3.41 21.21 4.59
C GLU A 190 2.90 20.68 3.24
N PRO A 191 1.61 20.87 2.88
CA PRO A 191 1.05 20.33 1.65
C PRO A 191 1.55 21.11 0.41
N ARG A 192 1.25 20.58 -0.78
CA ARG A 192 1.55 21.22 -2.07
C ARG A 192 3.03 21.52 -2.28
N LYS A 193 3.89 20.58 -1.88
CA LYS A 193 5.33 20.65 -2.12
C LYS A 193 5.81 19.53 -3.04
N LEU A 194 6.87 19.86 -3.77
CA LEU A 194 7.71 18.89 -4.47
C LEU A 194 8.89 18.55 -3.55
N TYR A 195 9.00 17.28 -3.21
CA TYR A 195 10.09 16.71 -2.42
C TYR A 195 11.00 15.90 -3.33
N ALA A 196 12.31 16.08 -3.22
CA ALA A 196 13.29 15.32 -4.02
C ALA A 196 14.61 15.13 -3.29
N GLY A 197 15.35 14.11 -3.69
CA GLY A 197 16.72 13.85 -3.21
C GLY A 197 16.84 12.66 -2.24
N VAL A 198 18.07 12.42 -1.79
CA VAL A 198 18.45 11.35 -0.84
C VAL A 198 19.29 11.98 0.29
N PRO A 199 18.69 12.35 1.43
CA PRO A 199 17.25 12.29 1.74
C PRO A 199 16.44 13.36 0.98
N ALA A 200 15.14 13.10 0.80
CA ALA A 200 14.24 14.02 0.14
C ALA A 200 14.03 15.28 0.97
N LYS A 201 14.07 16.44 0.33
CA LYS A 201 13.79 17.75 0.92
C LYS A 201 12.80 18.51 0.04
N PRO A 202 12.05 19.49 0.60
CA PRO A 202 11.20 20.33 -0.21
C PRO A 202 12.07 21.19 -1.15
N ILE A 203 11.83 21.11 -2.46
CA ILE A 203 12.59 21.82 -3.49
C ILE A 203 11.73 22.80 -4.30
N GLY A 204 10.42 22.78 -4.12
CA GLY A 204 9.51 23.67 -4.84
C GLY A 204 8.07 23.52 -4.39
N ALA A 205 7.22 24.40 -4.90
CA ALA A 205 5.78 24.34 -4.70
C ALA A 205 5.09 23.62 -5.87
N VAL A 206 3.93 23.06 -5.59
CA VAL A 206 3.03 22.42 -6.55
C VAL A 206 1.83 23.33 -6.74
N ALA A 207 1.58 23.76 -7.98
CA ALA A 207 0.48 24.66 -8.27
C ALA A 207 -0.89 23.97 -8.09
N SER A 208 -1.86 24.71 -7.57
CA SER A 208 -3.19 24.18 -7.24
C SER A 208 -4.05 23.86 -8.45
N ASP A 209 -3.77 24.50 -9.58
CA ASP A 209 -4.50 24.36 -10.86
C ASP A 209 -4.01 23.19 -11.74
N TRP A 210 -2.94 22.52 -11.35
CA TRP A 210 -2.49 21.35 -12.12
C TRP A 210 -3.57 20.27 -12.15
N LYS A 211 -3.93 19.82 -13.33
CA LYS A 211 -5.02 18.86 -13.57
C LYS A 211 -4.89 17.56 -12.77
N TYR A 212 -3.68 17.15 -12.43
CA TYR A 212 -3.45 15.99 -11.57
C TYR A 212 -4.13 16.14 -10.20
N PHE A 213 -4.16 17.34 -9.63
CA PHE A 213 -4.67 17.61 -8.28
C PHE A 213 -6.16 18.00 -8.25
N THR A 214 -6.80 18.14 -9.42
CA THR A 214 -8.22 18.50 -9.55
C THR A 214 -9.06 17.40 -10.18
N ARG A 215 -8.43 16.25 -10.53
CA ARG A 215 -9.12 15.17 -11.21
C ARG A 215 -10.18 14.51 -10.33
N SER A 216 -11.30 14.10 -10.93
CA SER A 216 -12.38 13.35 -10.30
C SER A 216 -12.31 11.84 -10.57
N ARG A 217 -11.34 11.39 -11.38
CA ARG A 217 -11.10 9.97 -11.69
C ARG A 217 -9.68 9.60 -11.32
N GLY A 218 -9.47 8.37 -10.80
CA GLY A 218 -8.16 7.89 -10.36
C GLY A 218 -7.16 7.61 -11.48
N PHE A 219 -7.61 7.60 -12.75
CA PHE A 219 -6.72 7.41 -13.89
C PHE A 219 -6.33 8.72 -14.51
N VAL A 220 -5.04 8.80 -14.84
CA VAL A 220 -4.51 9.80 -15.77
C VAL A 220 -4.61 9.20 -17.18
N THR A 221 -5.40 9.80 -18.05
CA THR A 221 -5.58 9.43 -19.45
C THR A 221 -4.93 10.47 -20.35
#